data_8d75c4a0221ad0ae527cfc7c8a913100
#
_entry.id   8d75c4a0221ad0ae527cfc7c8a913100
#
_cell.length_a   1.000
_cell.length_b   1.000
_cell.length_c   1.000
_cell.angle_alpha   90.00
_cell.angle_beta   90.00
_cell.angle_gamma   90.00
#
_symmetry.space_group_name_H-M   'P 1'
#
loop_
_entity.id
_entity.type
_entity.pdbx_description
1 polymer ?
#
loop_
_entity_poly.entity_id
_entity_poly.type
_entity_poly.pdbx_seq_one_letter_code
_entity_poly.pdbx_strand_id
1 'polypeptide(L)'
;TNYAFKKLTKNLDLNKNLKKNISLNQLFISKINKPKKVWSSWNFDSDNNKHKQHLGTLHSIKKKSYISLNNFIKLKKIKKVDFIKLDVDGHELDVLKSGDKFLKNNKPIIFIEIAPYLYPEFGYKCSKLITYIKKLKYSFYTEDLKKIIDIDSYVKKITNGGSENFYLMKSYKT
;
A
#
# COMPACT_ATOMS: atom_id res chain seq x y z
N THR A 1 -7.02 11.08 -3.80
CA THR A 1 -7.67 12.22 -4.47
C THR A 1 -8.71 12.88 -3.56
N ASN A 2 -9.07 14.14 -3.84
CA ASN A 2 -10.13 14.84 -3.08
C ASN A 2 -11.48 14.12 -3.22
N TYR A 3 -11.76 13.57 -4.39
CA TYR A 3 -12.99 12.81 -4.64
C TYR A 3 -13.09 11.59 -3.73
N ALA A 4 -12.08 10.74 -3.73
CA ALA A 4 -12.05 9.54 -2.89
C ALA A 4 -12.14 9.89 -1.40
N PHE A 5 -11.44 10.94 -0.95
CA PHE A 5 -11.48 11.37 0.44
C PHE A 5 -12.85 11.90 0.86
N LYS A 6 -13.56 12.65 0.00
CA LYS A 6 -14.95 13.06 0.24
C LYS A 6 -15.90 11.87 0.37
N LYS A 7 -15.75 10.84 -0.49
CA LYS A 7 -16.55 9.61 -0.38
C LYS A 7 -16.27 8.86 0.92
N LEU A 8 -14.98 8.73 1.29
CA LEU A 8 -14.57 8.10 2.54
C LEU A 8 -15.16 8.83 3.76
N THR A 9 -15.12 10.17 3.77
CA THR A 9 -15.71 10.99 4.84
C THR A 9 -17.21 10.76 4.93
N LYS A 10 -17.92 10.78 3.79
CA LYS A 10 -19.36 10.51 3.76
C LYS A 10 -19.69 9.11 4.28
N ASN A 11 -18.92 8.09 3.88
CA ASN A 11 -19.11 6.73 4.38
C ASN A 11 -18.94 6.64 5.89
N LEU A 12 -17.95 7.35 6.46
CA LEU A 12 -17.76 7.39 7.90
C LEU A 12 -18.91 8.11 8.62
N ASP A 13 -19.44 9.20 8.05
CA ASP A 13 -20.58 9.92 8.61
C ASP A 13 -21.87 9.08 8.62
N LEU A 14 -22.04 8.20 7.65
CA LEU A 14 -23.16 7.23 7.61
C LEU A 14 -22.99 6.11 8.65
N ASN A 15 -21.77 5.83 9.10
CA ASN A 15 -21.44 4.78 10.07
C ASN A 15 -21.05 5.38 11.44
N LYS A 16 -21.96 6.12 12.06
CA LYS A 16 -21.74 6.89 13.29
C LYS A 16 -21.11 6.06 14.42
N ASN A 17 -21.48 4.79 14.57
CA ASN A 17 -20.96 3.90 15.61
C ASN A 17 -19.47 3.63 15.46
N LEU A 18 -18.91 3.69 14.24
CA LEU A 18 -17.50 3.46 13.94
C LEU A 18 -16.68 4.76 14.03
N LYS A 19 -17.32 5.92 13.90
CA LYS A 19 -16.66 7.22 13.78
C LYS A 19 -15.67 7.51 14.91
N LYS A 20 -15.99 7.14 16.15
CA LYS A 20 -15.13 7.31 17.32
C LYS A 20 -13.80 6.54 17.25
N ASN A 21 -13.74 5.47 16.48
CA ASN A 21 -12.60 4.57 16.37
C ASN A 21 -11.77 4.79 15.10
N ILE A 22 -12.19 5.71 14.19
CA ILE A 22 -11.58 5.90 12.88
C ILE A 22 -11.07 7.33 12.73
N SER A 23 -9.80 7.48 12.39
CA SER A 23 -9.18 8.77 12.06
C SER A 23 -8.82 8.84 10.59
N LEU A 24 -9.48 9.72 9.83
CA LEU A 24 -9.22 9.93 8.41
C LEU A 24 -8.04 10.88 8.21
N ASN A 25 -7.14 10.53 7.28
CA ASN A 25 -6.01 11.36 6.92
C ASN A 25 -5.82 11.35 5.40
N GLN A 26 -5.92 12.52 4.76
CA GLN A 26 -5.68 12.68 3.33
C GLN A 26 -4.20 12.99 3.09
N LEU A 27 -3.37 11.94 3.08
CA LEU A 27 -1.92 12.06 2.95
C LEU A 27 -1.41 11.02 1.95
N PHE A 28 -0.29 11.33 1.30
CA PHE A 28 0.47 10.38 0.51
C PHE A 28 1.69 9.92 1.31
N ILE A 29 1.76 8.63 1.60
CA ILE A 29 2.87 8.05 2.35
C ILE A 29 4.02 7.74 1.39
N SER A 30 5.15 8.43 1.57
CA SER A 30 6.33 8.24 0.74
C SER A 30 7.61 8.69 1.44
N LYS A 31 8.74 8.06 1.08
CA LYS A 31 10.05 8.48 1.54
C LYS A 31 10.54 9.76 0.83
N ILE A 32 10.12 9.98 -0.39
CA ILE A 32 10.65 11.01 -1.29
C ILE A 32 9.64 12.13 -1.45
N ASN A 33 10.04 13.35 -1.13
CA ASN A 33 9.23 14.57 -1.29
C ASN A 33 9.29 15.10 -2.75
N LYS A 34 9.04 14.22 -3.72
CA LYS A 34 8.94 14.59 -5.15
C LYS A 34 7.50 14.44 -5.63
N PRO A 35 7.04 15.29 -6.56
CA PRO A 35 5.73 15.12 -7.17
C PRO A 35 5.60 13.71 -7.75
N LYS A 36 4.57 13.00 -7.33
CA LYS A 36 4.26 11.67 -7.83
C LYS A 36 2.90 11.67 -8.47
N LYS A 37 2.70 10.70 -9.35
CA LYS A 37 1.41 10.42 -9.94
C LYS A 37 0.79 9.25 -9.20
N VAL A 38 -0.53 9.30 -8.99
CA VAL A 38 -1.32 8.22 -8.41
C VAL A 38 -2.47 7.88 -9.32
N TRP A 39 -2.79 6.61 -9.38
CA TRP A 39 -3.98 6.14 -10.06
C TRP A 39 -5.23 6.45 -9.22
N SER A 40 -6.30 6.84 -9.89
CA SER A 40 -7.63 7.01 -9.29
C SER A 40 -8.58 6.02 -9.94
N SER A 41 -8.91 4.97 -9.24
CA SER A 41 -9.81 3.91 -9.73
C SER A 41 -11.28 4.35 -9.83
N TRP A 42 -11.62 5.56 -9.37
CA TRP A 42 -13.00 5.98 -9.11
C TRP A 42 -13.51 7.11 -10.03
N ASN A 43 -12.77 7.49 -11.07
CA ASN A 43 -13.23 8.50 -12.01
C ASN A 43 -13.98 7.84 -13.15
N PHE A 44 -15.29 8.01 -13.19
CA PHE A 44 -16.15 7.57 -14.29
C PHE A 44 -16.17 8.58 -15.46
N ASP A 45 -15.40 9.66 -15.36
CA ASP A 45 -15.30 10.64 -16.44
C ASP A 45 -14.57 10.03 -17.64
N SER A 46 -15.12 10.32 -18.82
CA SER A 46 -14.79 9.78 -20.13
C SER A 46 -13.41 10.18 -20.68
N ASP A 47 -12.42 10.39 -19.83
CA ASP A 47 -11.09 10.83 -20.23
C ASP A 47 -10.29 9.71 -20.92
N ASN A 48 -9.76 10.03 -22.10
CA ASN A 48 -8.90 9.18 -22.94
C ASN A 48 -7.57 8.73 -22.30
N ASN A 49 -7.32 9.07 -21.03
CA ASN A 49 -6.10 8.80 -20.27
C ASN A 49 -6.23 7.65 -19.28
N LYS A 50 -7.18 6.72 -19.49
CA LYS A 50 -7.33 5.54 -18.65
C LYS A 50 -6.22 4.53 -18.90
N HIS A 51 -5.65 4.01 -17.83
CA HIS A 51 -4.72 2.87 -17.93
C HIS A 51 -5.47 1.65 -18.49
N LYS A 52 -4.87 0.96 -19.48
CA LYS A 52 -5.55 -0.16 -20.20
C LYS A 52 -5.99 -1.30 -19.29
N GLN A 53 -5.24 -1.58 -18.23
CA GLN A 53 -5.52 -2.68 -17.30
C GLN A 53 -6.14 -2.19 -15.99
N HIS A 54 -5.68 -1.04 -15.46
CA HIS A 54 -6.14 -0.51 -14.18
C HIS A 54 -7.44 0.31 -14.29
N LEU A 55 -7.80 0.75 -15.50
CA LEU A 55 -8.98 1.59 -15.78
C LEU A 55 -9.06 2.91 -14.99
N GLY A 56 -8.01 3.26 -14.27
CA GLY A 56 -7.91 4.47 -13.48
C GLY A 56 -7.36 5.66 -14.26
N THR A 57 -7.57 6.88 -13.74
CA THR A 57 -7.00 8.12 -14.25
C THR A 57 -5.79 8.55 -13.43
N LEU A 58 -4.75 9.04 -14.08
CA LEU A 58 -3.50 9.44 -13.44
C LEU A 58 -3.59 10.87 -12.91
N HIS A 59 -3.41 11.06 -11.61
CA HIS A 59 -3.44 12.34 -10.93
C HIS A 59 -2.09 12.72 -10.32
N SER A 60 -1.71 14.00 -10.43
CA SER A 60 -0.52 14.53 -9.76
C SER A 60 -0.83 14.88 -8.29
N ILE A 61 0.09 14.59 -7.40
CA ILE A 61 -0.02 14.88 -5.97
C ILE A 61 0.69 16.20 -5.65
N LYS A 62 0.03 17.09 -4.90
CA LYS A 62 0.62 18.34 -4.44
C LYS A 62 1.70 18.08 -3.37
N LYS A 63 2.81 18.82 -3.41
CA LYS A 63 3.98 18.66 -2.51
C LYS A 63 3.63 18.67 -1.02
N LYS A 64 2.63 19.43 -0.60
CA LYS A 64 2.21 19.56 0.82
C LYS A 64 1.53 18.31 1.40
N SER A 65 1.20 17.32 0.58
CA SER A 65 0.46 16.13 1.00
C SER A 65 1.35 14.90 1.26
N TYR A 66 2.67 15.06 1.24
CA TYR A 66 3.62 13.96 1.44
C TYR A 66 4.10 13.86 2.87
N ILE A 67 4.13 12.64 3.39
CA ILE A 67 4.75 12.32 4.68
C ILE A 67 5.35 10.92 4.63
N SER A 68 6.48 10.67 5.29
CA SER A 68 6.98 9.30 5.47
C SER A 68 6.15 8.58 6.54
N LEU A 69 6.02 7.24 6.43
CA LEU A 69 5.34 6.46 7.45
C LEU A 69 5.97 6.65 8.83
N ASN A 70 7.31 6.70 8.92
CA ASN A 70 8.00 6.98 10.18
C ASN A 70 7.58 8.34 10.79
N ASN A 71 7.50 9.39 9.98
CA ASN A 71 7.09 10.71 10.44
C ASN A 71 5.60 10.77 10.78
N PHE A 72 4.75 10.07 10.03
CA PHE A 72 3.32 9.96 10.33
C PHE A 72 3.09 9.31 11.71
N ILE A 73 3.73 8.18 11.97
CA ILE A 73 3.66 7.48 13.26
C ILE A 73 4.11 8.41 14.41
N LYS A 74 5.24 9.13 14.21
CA LYS A 74 5.75 10.10 15.19
C LYS A 74 4.77 11.26 15.41
N LEU A 75 4.28 11.87 14.33
CA LEU A 75 3.36 13.01 14.37
C LEU A 75 2.05 12.67 15.09
N LYS A 76 1.51 11.48 14.83
CA LYS A 76 0.27 10.97 15.44
C LYS A 76 0.48 10.36 16.83
N LYS A 77 1.73 10.32 17.33
CA LYS A 77 2.10 9.71 18.62
C LYS A 77 1.62 8.26 18.75
N ILE A 78 1.61 7.51 17.64
CA ILE A 78 1.16 6.12 17.61
C ILE A 78 2.24 5.25 18.28
N LYS A 79 1.89 4.59 19.37
CA LYS A 79 2.82 3.74 20.14
C LYS A 79 2.96 2.34 19.53
N LYS A 80 1.86 1.78 19.03
CA LYS A 80 1.80 0.41 18.50
C LYS A 80 0.86 0.35 17.30
N VAL A 81 1.20 -0.49 16.33
CA VAL A 81 0.31 -0.88 15.22
C VAL A 81 0.35 -2.39 15.13
N ASP A 82 -0.79 -3.03 15.20
CA ASP A 82 -0.90 -4.49 15.13
C ASP A 82 -1.08 -4.95 13.68
N PHE A 83 -1.76 -4.15 12.85
CA PHE A 83 -2.13 -4.52 11.50
C PHE A 83 -2.05 -3.32 10.55
N ILE A 84 -1.62 -3.59 9.30
CA ILE A 84 -1.61 -2.62 8.19
C ILE A 84 -2.25 -3.27 6.97
N LYS A 85 -3.33 -2.67 6.41
CA LYS A 85 -3.73 -2.94 5.02
C LYS A 85 -2.91 -2.01 4.12
N LEU A 86 -2.18 -2.58 3.18
CA LEU A 86 -1.34 -1.87 2.22
C LEU A 86 -1.79 -2.17 0.80
N ASP A 87 -2.48 -1.23 0.21
CA ASP A 87 -3.13 -1.31 -1.10
C ASP A 87 -3.05 0.11 -1.69
N VAL A 88 -2.01 0.37 -2.47
CA VAL A 88 -1.60 1.72 -2.89
C VAL A 88 -1.14 1.76 -4.36
N ASP A 89 -1.70 0.89 -5.17
CA ASP A 89 -1.60 0.89 -6.64
C ASP A 89 -0.16 1.11 -7.16
N GLY A 90 0.78 0.25 -6.74
CA GLY A 90 2.17 0.24 -7.20
C GLY A 90 3.15 1.06 -6.36
N HIS A 91 2.70 1.70 -5.26
CA HIS A 91 3.56 2.46 -4.34
C HIS A 91 3.98 1.69 -3.08
N GLU A 92 3.72 0.38 -2.99
CA GLU A 92 3.98 -0.48 -1.81
C GLU A 92 5.43 -0.41 -1.34
N LEU A 93 6.38 -0.52 -2.28
CA LEU A 93 7.81 -0.44 -1.96
C LEU A 93 8.20 0.90 -1.34
N ASP A 94 7.59 1.98 -1.81
CA ASP A 94 7.87 3.34 -1.35
C ASP A 94 7.31 3.55 0.07
N VAL A 95 6.09 3.09 0.32
CA VAL A 95 5.48 3.11 1.66
C VAL A 95 6.33 2.31 2.64
N LEU A 96 6.68 1.06 2.31
CA LEU A 96 7.48 0.20 3.18
C LEU A 96 8.85 0.82 3.48
N LYS A 97 9.54 1.39 2.47
CA LYS A 97 10.81 2.09 2.67
C LYS A 97 10.68 3.34 3.52
N SER A 98 9.55 4.03 3.43
CA SER A 98 9.28 5.24 4.22
C SER A 98 9.07 4.93 5.71
N GLY A 99 8.69 3.67 6.02
CA GLY A 99 8.46 3.14 7.36
C GLY A 99 9.56 2.21 7.89
N ASP A 100 10.72 2.14 7.27
CA ASP A 100 11.76 1.13 7.56
C ASP A 100 12.06 0.95 9.05
N LYS A 101 12.31 2.06 9.77
CA LYS A 101 12.60 2.03 11.22
C LYS A 101 11.40 1.52 12.01
N PHE A 102 10.22 2.02 11.73
CA PHE A 102 8.99 1.61 12.41
C PHE A 102 8.69 0.14 12.17
N LEU A 103 8.71 -0.32 10.91
CA LEU A 103 8.41 -1.71 10.54
C LEU A 103 9.39 -2.71 11.16
N LYS A 104 10.68 -2.36 11.26
CA LYS A 104 11.68 -3.21 11.93
C LYS A 104 11.44 -3.36 13.42
N ASN A 105 11.00 -2.31 14.08
CA ASN A 105 10.81 -2.29 15.53
C ASN A 105 9.43 -2.83 15.95
N ASN A 106 8.37 -2.43 15.25
CA ASN A 106 6.99 -2.73 15.63
C ASN A 106 6.47 -4.05 15.04
N LYS A 107 6.94 -4.42 13.83
CA LYS A 107 6.61 -5.67 13.11
C LYS A 107 5.12 -5.98 13.07
N PRO A 108 4.26 -5.06 12.60
CA PRO A 108 2.83 -5.32 12.43
C PRO A 108 2.62 -6.45 11.42
N ILE A 109 1.48 -7.14 11.51
CA ILE A 109 0.99 -7.93 10.39
C ILE A 109 0.64 -6.97 9.26
N ILE A 110 1.07 -7.29 8.02
CA ILE A 110 0.75 -6.46 6.86
C ILE A 110 -0.06 -7.31 5.88
N PHE A 111 -1.25 -6.84 5.51
CA PHE A 111 -2.03 -7.40 4.42
C PHE A 111 -1.78 -6.53 3.20
N ILE A 112 -1.02 -7.05 2.23
CA ILE A 112 -0.51 -6.31 1.07
C ILE A 112 -1.13 -6.83 -0.22
N GLU A 113 -1.55 -5.92 -1.09
CA GLU A 113 -1.82 -6.25 -2.49
C GLU A 113 -0.51 -6.24 -3.30
N ILE A 114 -0.30 -7.25 -4.12
CA ILE A 114 0.84 -7.34 -5.06
C ILE A 114 0.29 -7.41 -6.48
N ALA A 115 0.51 -6.34 -7.24
CA ALA A 115 0.12 -6.17 -8.63
C ALA A 115 1.37 -6.05 -9.53
N PRO A 116 1.99 -7.16 -9.96
CA PRO A 116 3.28 -7.14 -10.65
C PRO A 116 3.31 -6.27 -11.92
N TYR A 117 2.17 -6.14 -12.61
CA TYR A 117 2.03 -5.37 -13.84
C TYR A 117 2.16 -3.85 -13.64
N LEU A 118 1.90 -3.33 -12.43
CA LEU A 118 1.99 -1.89 -12.13
C LEU A 118 3.42 -1.42 -11.86
N TYR A 119 4.28 -2.27 -11.30
CA TYR A 119 5.58 -1.84 -10.79
C TYR A 119 6.55 -1.28 -11.83
N PRO A 120 6.58 -1.75 -13.09
CA PRO A 120 7.44 -1.16 -14.12
C PRO A 120 7.14 0.31 -14.38
N GLU A 121 5.89 0.75 -14.25
CA GLU A 121 5.49 2.15 -14.41
C GLU A 121 6.09 3.07 -13.33
N PHE A 122 6.40 2.51 -12.17
CA PHE A 122 7.06 3.20 -11.05
C PHE A 122 8.58 2.97 -11.01
N GLY A 123 9.16 2.39 -12.08
CA GLY A 123 10.59 2.20 -12.25
C GLY A 123 11.20 1.08 -11.40
N TYR A 124 10.41 0.06 -11.04
CA TYR A 124 10.95 -1.12 -10.35
C TYR A 124 10.22 -2.41 -10.74
N LYS A 125 10.85 -3.56 -10.47
CA LYS A 125 10.29 -4.89 -10.69
C LYS A 125 9.70 -5.45 -9.39
N CYS A 126 8.73 -6.35 -9.49
CA CYS A 126 8.13 -7.04 -8.34
C CYS A 126 9.18 -7.70 -7.43
N SER A 127 10.24 -8.27 -8.01
CA SER A 127 11.36 -8.86 -7.27
C SER A 127 12.03 -7.89 -6.30
N LYS A 128 12.08 -6.58 -6.63
CA LYS A 128 12.64 -5.55 -5.73
C LYS A 128 11.77 -5.33 -4.49
N LEU A 129 10.45 -5.39 -4.64
CA LEU A 129 9.50 -5.35 -3.51
C LEU A 129 9.67 -6.59 -2.63
N ILE A 130 9.67 -7.79 -3.23
CA ILE A 130 9.84 -9.07 -2.52
C ILE A 130 11.15 -9.09 -1.74
N THR A 131 12.27 -8.72 -2.39
CA THR A 131 13.59 -8.64 -1.73
C THR A 131 13.56 -7.70 -0.54
N TYR A 132 12.87 -6.55 -0.66
CA TYR A 132 12.78 -5.59 0.44
C TYR A 132 11.94 -6.13 1.60
N ILE A 133 10.83 -6.81 1.34
CA ILE A 133 10.00 -7.47 2.35
C ILE A 133 10.80 -8.55 3.08
N LYS A 134 11.54 -9.41 2.36
CA LYS A 134 12.44 -10.40 2.95
C LYS A 134 13.53 -9.74 3.82
N LYS A 135 14.09 -8.60 3.40
CA LYS A 135 15.05 -7.81 4.22
C LYS A 135 14.44 -7.31 5.52
N LEU A 136 13.15 -7.01 5.55
CA LEU A 136 12.42 -6.66 6.78
C LEU A 136 12.11 -7.88 7.67
N LYS A 137 12.52 -9.10 7.25
CA LYS A 137 12.29 -10.38 7.95
C LYS A 137 10.80 -10.75 8.04
N TYR A 138 10.05 -10.49 6.99
CA TYR A 138 8.69 -11.00 6.84
C TYR A 138 8.68 -12.25 5.97
N SER A 139 7.79 -13.20 6.31
CA SER A 139 7.36 -14.32 5.47
C SER A 139 6.03 -13.99 4.82
N PHE A 140 5.78 -14.60 3.66
CA PHE A 140 4.55 -14.45 2.90
C PHE A 140 3.59 -15.60 3.21
N TYR A 141 2.31 -15.27 3.29
CA TYR A 141 1.22 -16.23 3.48
C TYR A 141 0.07 -15.85 2.53
N THR A 142 -0.64 -16.86 2.05
CA THR A 142 -1.87 -16.68 1.28
C THR A 142 -3.00 -16.12 2.15
N GLU A 143 -4.15 -15.78 1.56
CA GLU A 143 -5.32 -15.28 2.30
C GLU A 143 -5.88 -16.32 3.28
N ASP A 144 -5.74 -17.62 2.98
CA ASP A 144 -6.07 -18.74 3.88
C ASP A 144 -4.91 -19.12 4.83
N LEU A 145 -3.95 -18.21 5.02
CA LEU A 145 -2.83 -18.29 5.98
C LEU A 145 -1.85 -19.44 5.72
N LYS A 146 -1.79 -20.00 4.52
CA LYS A 146 -0.76 -20.97 4.14
C LYS A 146 0.55 -20.26 3.82
N LYS A 147 1.64 -20.71 4.45
CA LYS A 147 2.97 -20.14 4.22
C LYS A 147 3.45 -20.41 2.80
N ILE A 148 3.91 -19.37 2.12
CA ILE A 148 4.49 -19.48 0.79
C ILE A 148 6.02 -19.62 0.92
N ILE A 149 6.55 -20.75 0.47
CA ILE A 149 7.99 -21.05 0.54
C ILE A 149 8.74 -20.31 -0.56
N ASP A 150 8.24 -20.39 -1.80
CA ASP A 150 8.83 -19.73 -2.97
C ASP A 150 7.89 -18.68 -3.53
N ILE A 151 7.97 -17.48 -2.94
CA ILE A 151 7.15 -16.32 -3.37
C ILE A 151 7.56 -15.85 -4.77
N ASP A 152 8.84 -15.98 -5.17
CA ASP A 152 9.30 -15.51 -6.47
C ASP A 152 8.68 -16.33 -7.61
N SER A 153 8.54 -17.65 -7.44
CA SER A 153 7.80 -18.50 -8.36
C SER A 153 6.29 -18.32 -8.27
N TYR A 154 5.76 -18.05 -7.07
CA TYR A 154 4.33 -17.83 -6.87
C TYR A 154 3.84 -16.60 -7.64
N VAL A 155 4.48 -15.44 -7.48
CA VAL A 155 4.04 -14.19 -8.14
C VAL A 155 4.14 -14.22 -9.66
N LYS A 156 4.98 -15.11 -10.25
CA LYS A 156 5.05 -15.30 -11.70
C LYS A 156 3.77 -15.93 -12.27
N LYS A 157 2.96 -16.58 -11.44
CA LYS A 157 1.69 -17.21 -11.83
C LYS A 157 0.53 -16.23 -11.79
N ILE A 158 0.70 -15.05 -11.18
CA ILE A 158 -0.31 -13.99 -11.22
C ILE A 158 -0.50 -13.58 -12.68
N THR A 159 -1.74 -13.63 -13.14
CA THR A 159 -2.09 -13.31 -14.53
C THR A 159 -1.68 -11.89 -14.90
N ASN A 160 -1.35 -11.66 -16.17
CA ASN A 160 -1.03 -10.32 -16.63
C ASN A 160 -2.23 -9.38 -16.42
N GLY A 161 -1.99 -8.25 -15.74
CA GLY A 161 -3.03 -7.33 -15.32
C GLY A 161 -3.75 -7.73 -14.01
N GLY A 162 -3.37 -8.85 -13.39
CA GLY A 162 -3.92 -9.31 -12.12
C GLY A 162 -3.12 -8.86 -10.92
N SER A 163 -3.76 -8.96 -9.75
CA SER A 163 -3.15 -8.77 -8.44
C SER A 163 -3.61 -9.84 -7.47
N GLU A 164 -2.84 -10.07 -6.43
CA GLU A 164 -3.19 -10.95 -5.32
C GLU A 164 -2.83 -10.33 -3.98
N ASN A 165 -3.58 -10.68 -2.95
CA ASN A 165 -3.34 -10.25 -1.59
C ASN A 165 -2.53 -11.29 -0.81
N PHE A 166 -1.64 -10.80 0.06
CA PHE A 166 -0.79 -11.63 0.90
C PHE A 166 -0.76 -11.11 2.32
N TYR A 167 -0.73 -12.01 3.29
CA TYR A 167 -0.31 -11.65 4.63
C TYR A 167 1.22 -11.71 4.74
N LEU A 168 1.79 -10.65 5.29
CA LEU A 168 3.19 -10.61 5.70
C LEU A 168 3.24 -10.72 7.22
N MET A 169 3.85 -11.78 7.71
CA MET A 169 4.00 -12.01 9.14
C MET A 169 5.47 -12.24 9.48
N LYS A 170 5.85 -11.90 10.72
CA LYS A 170 7.20 -12.10 11.20
C LYS A 170 7.59 -13.57 11.08
N SER A 171 8.74 -13.83 10.47
CA SER A 171 9.35 -15.17 10.54
C SER A 171 9.81 -15.41 11.97
N TYR A 172 9.13 -16.28 12.70
CA TYR A 172 9.73 -16.85 13.89
C TYR A 172 10.77 -17.88 13.41
N LYS A 173 12.00 -17.79 13.92
CA LYS A 173 12.92 -18.92 13.80
C LYS A 173 12.30 -20.07 14.60
N THR A 174 11.80 -21.09 13.92
CA THR A 174 11.61 -22.41 14.49
C THR A 174 12.97 -22.96 14.83
#